data_ab3bc0c4b04a301e74a7031cdda900a0
#
_entry.id   ab3bc0c4b04a301e74a7031cdda900a0
#
_cell.length_a   1.000
_cell.length_b   1.000
_cell.length_c   1.000
_cell.angle_alpha   90.00
_cell.angle_beta   90.00
_cell.angle_gamma   90.00
#
_symmetry.space_group_name_H-M   'P 1'
#
loop_
_entity.id
_entity.type
_entity.pdbx_description
1 polymer ?
#
loop_
_entity_poly.entity_id
_entity_poly.type
_entity_poly.pdbx_seq_one_letter_code
_entity_poly.pdbx_strand_id
1 'polypeptide(L)'
;MKKIFYSILLSGMMVLSACDALDLSPEDYYGSNDFWNQKSQVEMFMTGIHADLRDKYQMPVTLGEFRSEILISDVTSMGEGVYGPPMTNNLLTKDNTGVDDWYEVYPNIMHINLFIRNVDKEIDYLTGTEKSFYLGQAYGLRAYYYFYLYRTFGGVPLETEPKVTEGSIDITQLYKARSTPEETLEFIKEDINKSEAFFNESDKKMSNQYEWSYHATELLKAKIYMWSAKVTTGLPDDDIAGDHIATLTAVDPNNSDLLTAKKALLNLVNQQFELLPNFADLWTPEGKKNKEIIFALCFNKNELTNWGANWFYNVALFTNATDLDGNKDGPDPLKLLTAGPL
;
A
#
# COMPACT_ATOMS: atom_id res chain seq x y z
N MET A 1 -45.70 -8.13 -59.00
CA MET A 1 -44.58 -7.18 -58.70
C MET A 1 -44.71 -6.47 -57.30
N LYS A 2 -45.85 -5.92 -56.93
CA LYS A 2 -46.04 -5.26 -55.64
C LYS A 2 -45.80 -6.19 -54.42
N LYS A 3 -46.23 -7.47 -54.45
CA LYS A 3 -46.04 -8.43 -53.35
C LYS A 3 -44.56 -8.80 -53.12
N ILE A 4 -43.75 -8.86 -54.16
CA ILE A 4 -42.32 -9.17 -54.10
C ILE A 4 -41.56 -7.96 -53.49
N PHE A 5 -41.98 -6.73 -53.81
CA PHE A 5 -41.39 -5.52 -53.30
C PHE A 5 -41.62 -5.38 -51.79
N TYR A 6 -42.82 -5.71 -51.29
CA TYR A 6 -43.10 -5.71 -49.84
C TYR A 6 -42.34 -6.80 -49.08
N SER A 7 -42.14 -8.00 -49.70
CA SER A 7 -41.31 -9.05 -49.09
C SER A 7 -39.84 -8.64 -48.98
N ILE A 8 -39.27 -7.95 -49.97
CA ILE A 8 -37.89 -7.47 -49.96
C ILE A 8 -37.73 -6.33 -48.94
N LEU A 9 -38.73 -5.44 -48.83
CA LEU A 9 -38.72 -4.35 -47.87
C LEU A 9 -38.81 -4.85 -46.41
N LEU A 10 -39.65 -5.87 -46.17
CA LEU A 10 -39.82 -6.49 -44.85
C LEU A 10 -38.55 -7.28 -44.43
N SER A 11 -37.91 -7.96 -45.40
CA SER A 11 -36.66 -8.71 -45.18
C SER A 11 -35.48 -7.74 -44.90
N GLY A 12 -35.46 -6.57 -45.55
CA GLY A 12 -34.45 -5.52 -45.30
C GLY A 12 -34.58 -4.84 -43.94
N MET A 13 -35.79 -4.70 -43.39
CA MET A 13 -36.00 -4.15 -42.04
C MET A 13 -35.58 -5.11 -40.92
N MET A 14 -35.60 -6.41 -41.12
CA MET A 14 -35.14 -7.39 -40.11
C MET A 14 -33.62 -7.46 -40.00
N VAL A 15 -32.87 -7.00 -40.99
CA VAL A 15 -31.37 -7.01 -40.94
C VAL A 15 -30.81 -5.81 -40.21
N LEU A 16 -31.57 -4.73 -40.06
CA LEU A 16 -31.11 -3.51 -39.38
C LEU A 16 -31.25 -3.56 -37.85
N SER A 17 -31.99 -4.53 -37.30
CA SER A 17 -32.13 -4.71 -35.84
C SER A 17 -31.20 -5.80 -35.26
N ALA A 18 -30.31 -6.38 -36.06
CA ALA A 18 -29.41 -7.44 -35.62
C ALA A 18 -28.05 -6.94 -35.10
N CYS A 19 -27.73 -5.63 -35.21
CA CYS A 19 -26.43 -5.12 -34.79
C CYS A 19 -26.28 -5.03 -33.26
N ASP A 20 -27.36 -4.79 -32.50
CA ASP A 20 -27.30 -4.74 -31.05
C ASP A 20 -27.25 -6.13 -30.37
N ALA A 21 -27.70 -7.17 -31.09
CA ALA A 21 -27.75 -8.52 -30.55
C ALA A 21 -26.40 -9.28 -30.63
N LEU A 22 -25.42 -8.72 -31.33
CA LEU A 22 -24.08 -9.31 -31.52
C LEU A 22 -22.99 -8.64 -30.71
N ASP A 23 -23.33 -7.60 -29.98
CA ASP A 23 -22.41 -6.94 -29.04
C ASP A 23 -22.47 -7.64 -27.66
N LEU A 24 -22.27 -8.97 -27.70
CA LEU A 24 -22.06 -9.75 -26.48
C LEU A 24 -20.70 -9.41 -25.97
N SER A 25 -20.63 -8.62 -24.89
CA SER A 25 -19.43 -8.53 -24.08
C SER A 25 -18.96 -9.95 -23.75
N PRO A 26 -17.67 -10.28 -23.91
CA PRO A 26 -17.16 -11.59 -23.50
C PRO A 26 -17.64 -11.89 -22.08
N GLU A 27 -18.12 -13.11 -21.82
CA GLU A 27 -18.63 -13.51 -20.50
C GLU A 27 -17.58 -13.30 -19.37
N ASP A 28 -16.30 -13.21 -19.74
CA ASP A 28 -15.16 -12.99 -18.84
C ASP A 28 -14.77 -11.49 -18.73
N TYR A 29 -15.48 -10.59 -19.40
CA TYR A 29 -15.17 -9.15 -19.37
C TYR A 29 -16.28 -8.37 -18.67
N TYR A 30 -16.00 -7.96 -17.44
CA TYR A 30 -16.84 -6.98 -16.74
C TYR A 30 -16.60 -5.60 -17.34
N GLY A 31 -17.53 -5.11 -18.15
CA GLY A 31 -17.54 -3.70 -18.56
C GLY A 31 -17.61 -2.79 -17.33
N SER A 32 -17.13 -1.56 -17.44
CA SER A 32 -17.14 -0.59 -16.33
C SER A 32 -18.54 -0.35 -15.73
N ASN A 33 -19.60 -0.60 -16.50
CA ASN A 33 -20.99 -0.43 -16.06
C ASN A 33 -21.58 -1.70 -15.41
N ASP A 34 -20.96 -2.88 -15.63
CA ASP A 34 -21.45 -4.17 -15.13
C ASP A 34 -20.71 -4.63 -13.87
N PHE A 35 -19.62 -3.98 -13.53
CA PHE A 35 -18.93 -4.12 -12.26
C PHE A 35 -19.60 -3.18 -11.21
N TRP A 36 -19.50 -3.44 -9.96
CA TRP A 36 -20.06 -2.64 -8.85
C TRP A 36 -21.58 -2.77 -8.68
N ASN A 37 -22.13 -3.95 -8.90
CA ASN A 37 -23.56 -4.20 -8.72
C ASN A 37 -23.90 -5.29 -7.68
N GLN A 38 -22.88 -5.86 -7.03
CA GLN A 38 -23.05 -6.83 -5.94
C GLN A 38 -21.87 -6.83 -4.96
N LYS A 39 -22.13 -7.24 -3.73
CA LYS A 39 -21.17 -7.27 -2.64
C LYS A 39 -19.89 -8.04 -2.96
N SER A 40 -19.99 -9.18 -3.61
CA SER A 40 -18.82 -10.00 -3.97
C SER A 40 -17.81 -9.28 -4.86
N GLN A 41 -18.26 -8.33 -5.70
CA GLN A 41 -17.38 -7.53 -6.54
C GLN A 41 -16.62 -6.49 -5.72
N VAL A 42 -17.25 -5.91 -4.69
CA VAL A 42 -16.58 -5.03 -3.74
C VAL A 42 -15.49 -5.81 -2.97
N GLU A 43 -15.82 -7.01 -2.49
CA GLU A 43 -14.88 -7.91 -1.80
C GLU A 43 -13.70 -8.30 -2.70
N MET A 44 -13.98 -8.64 -3.96
CA MET A 44 -13.00 -9.03 -4.95
C MET A 44 -12.03 -7.87 -5.28
N PHE A 45 -12.58 -6.67 -5.45
CA PHE A 45 -11.76 -5.49 -5.74
C PHE A 45 -10.88 -5.09 -4.54
N MET A 46 -11.43 -5.15 -3.31
CA MET A 46 -10.66 -4.91 -2.09
C MET A 46 -9.54 -5.95 -1.93
N THR A 47 -9.79 -7.21 -2.28
CA THR A 47 -8.74 -8.24 -2.32
C THR A 47 -7.64 -7.88 -3.33
N GLY A 48 -8.01 -7.34 -4.49
CA GLY A 48 -7.06 -6.82 -5.49
C GLY A 48 -6.19 -5.69 -4.93
N ILE A 49 -6.79 -4.73 -4.20
CA ILE A 49 -6.04 -3.64 -3.54
C ILE A 49 -5.02 -4.20 -2.52
N HIS A 50 -5.37 -5.26 -1.78
CA HIS A 50 -4.43 -5.91 -0.87
C HIS A 50 -3.33 -6.70 -1.61
N ALA A 51 -3.63 -7.25 -2.79
CA ALA A 51 -2.62 -7.85 -3.66
C ALA A 51 -1.64 -6.79 -4.18
N ASP A 52 -2.13 -5.63 -4.62
CA ASP A 52 -1.30 -4.49 -5.00
C ASP A 52 -0.37 -4.05 -3.87
N LEU A 53 -0.89 -4.02 -2.63
CA LEU A 53 -0.08 -3.71 -1.44
C LEU A 53 1.01 -4.76 -1.22
N ARG A 54 0.69 -6.04 -1.39
CA ARG A 54 1.64 -7.14 -1.27
C ARG A 54 2.75 -7.04 -2.32
N ASP A 55 2.41 -6.64 -3.54
CA ASP A 55 3.41 -6.46 -4.61
C ASP A 55 4.39 -5.31 -4.32
N LYS A 56 4.01 -4.36 -3.48
CA LYS A 56 4.86 -3.27 -2.99
C LYS A 56 5.56 -3.59 -1.66
N TYR A 57 5.69 -4.87 -1.28
CA TYR A 57 6.30 -5.29 -0.01
C TYR A 57 7.74 -4.77 0.21
N GLN A 58 8.44 -4.46 -0.86
CA GLN A 58 9.79 -3.93 -0.81
C GLN A 58 9.83 -2.47 -0.35
N MET A 59 8.77 -1.71 -0.57
CA MET A 59 8.72 -0.28 -0.30
C MET A 59 9.09 0.09 1.17
N PRO A 60 8.53 -0.56 2.22
CA PRO A 60 8.93 -0.25 3.59
C PRO A 60 10.40 -0.58 3.89
N VAL A 61 10.96 -1.55 3.20
CA VAL A 61 12.38 -1.92 3.35
C VAL A 61 13.28 -0.89 2.68
N THR A 62 13.04 -0.59 1.41
CA THR A 62 13.87 0.33 0.63
C THR A 62 13.77 1.77 1.12
N LEU A 63 12.57 2.24 1.46
CA LEU A 63 12.36 3.61 1.92
C LEU A 63 12.55 3.81 3.44
N GLY A 64 12.72 2.73 4.19
CA GLY A 64 12.87 2.75 5.63
C GLY A 64 14.11 2.02 6.12
N GLU A 65 14.08 0.69 6.11
CA GLU A 65 15.09 -0.14 6.78
C GLU A 65 16.50 0.02 6.21
N PHE A 66 16.66 0.21 4.90
CA PHE A 66 17.98 0.44 4.29
C PHE A 66 18.65 1.72 4.80
N ARG A 67 17.89 2.66 5.32
CA ARG A 67 18.38 3.94 5.83
C ARG A 67 18.41 4.02 7.36
N SER A 68 18.14 2.90 8.02
CA SER A 68 18.03 2.83 9.48
C SER A 68 19.36 2.69 10.21
N GLU A 69 20.49 2.57 9.49
CA GLU A 69 21.82 2.26 10.02
C GLU A 69 21.96 0.87 10.68
N ILE A 70 20.88 0.06 10.64
CA ILE A 70 20.91 -1.32 11.13
C ILE A 70 21.48 -2.25 10.07
N LEU A 71 21.28 -1.90 8.79
CA LEU A 71 21.76 -2.67 7.65
C LEU A 71 23.08 -2.11 7.13
N ILE A 72 24.04 -2.99 6.92
CA ILE A 72 25.31 -2.67 6.28
C ILE A 72 25.28 -3.32 4.90
N SER A 73 25.49 -2.54 3.83
CA SER A 73 25.65 -3.14 2.51
C SER A 73 27.08 -3.60 2.32
N ASP A 74 27.23 -4.84 1.83
CA ASP A 74 28.49 -5.30 1.29
C ASP A 74 28.59 -4.85 -0.19
N VAL A 75 29.62 -4.05 -0.47
CA VAL A 75 29.90 -3.50 -1.79
C VAL A 75 30.04 -4.60 -2.84
N THR A 76 30.44 -5.80 -2.43
CA THR A 76 30.69 -6.91 -3.35
C THR A 76 29.42 -7.64 -3.78
N SER A 77 28.36 -7.60 -2.99
CA SER A 77 27.12 -8.36 -3.25
C SER A 77 26.00 -7.56 -3.88
N MET A 78 25.94 -6.24 -3.64
CA MET A 78 24.88 -5.39 -4.17
C MET A 78 25.34 -4.45 -5.30
N GLY A 79 26.64 -4.42 -5.58
CA GLY A 79 27.22 -3.50 -6.56
C GLY A 79 27.10 -2.04 -6.15
N GLU A 80 27.38 -1.13 -7.08
CA GLU A 80 27.24 0.32 -6.87
C GLU A 80 25.80 0.83 -7.17
N GLY A 81 24.82 -0.10 -7.16
CA GLY A 81 23.44 0.21 -7.53
C GLY A 81 22.68 1.01 -6.48
N VAL A 82 21.44 1.32 -6.82
CA VAL A 82 20.50 2.13 -6.03
C VAL A 82 20.39 1.66 -4.56
N TYR A 83 20.43 0.35 -4.33
CA TYR A 83 20.29 -0.26 -3.01
C TYR A 83 21.65 -0.56 -2.33
N GLY A 84 22.75 -0.03 -2.89
CA GLY A 84 24.11 -0.24 -2.41
C GLY A 84 24.52 0.74 -1.30
N PRO A 85 25.82 0.88 -1.07
CA PRO A 85 26.40 1.72 -0.03
C PRO A 85 25.86 3.16 0.04
N PRO A 86 25.53 3.84 -1.08
CA PRO A 86 25.00 5.20 -1.00
C PRO A 86 23.70 5.28 -0.20
N MET A 87 22.79 4.32 -0.35
CA MET A 87 21.52 4.33 0.38
C MET A 87 21.69 3.90 1.84
N THR A 88 22.41 2.82 2.11
CA THR A 88 22.59 2.31 3.47
C THR A 88 23.44 3.22 4.34
N ASN A 89 24.39 3.96 3.74
CA ASN A 89 25.25 4.91 4.44
C ASN A 89 24.71 6.35 4.42
N ASN A 90 23.49 6.56 3.90
CA ASN A 90 22.90 7.91 3.74
C ASN A 90 23.79 8.88 2.93
N LEU A 91 24.53 8.39 1.95
CA LEU A 91 25.38 9.16 1.05
C LEU A 91 24.67 9.48 -0.29
N LEU A 92 23.38 9.76 -0.24
CA LEU A 92 22.61 10.12 -1.42
C LEU A 92 23.02 11.51 -1.93
N THR A 93 23.11 11.63 -3.25
CA THR A 93 23.41 12.88 -3.94
C THR A 93 22.42 13.12 -5.07
N LYS A 94 22.43 14.31 -5.68
CA LYS A 94 21.61 14.61 -6.85
C LYS A 94 21.92 13.71 -8.06
N ASP A 95 23.13 13.15 -8.13
CA ASP A 95 23.58 12.29 -9.22
C ASP A 95 23.41 10.80 -8.86
N ASN A 96 23.14 10.50 -7.59
CA ASN A 96 22.77 9.19 -7.07
C ASN A 96 21.71 9.36 -5.97
N THR A 97 20.47 9.46 -6.40
CA THR A 97 19.32 9.79 -5.54
C THR A 97 18.81 8.61 -4.74
N GLY A 98 19.24 7.39 -5.08
CA GLY A 98 18.72 6.18 -4.46
C GLY A 98 17.35 5.80 -5.06
N VAL A 99 16.28 6.41 -4.59
CA VAL A 99 14.92 6.27 -5.11
C VAL A 99 14.50 7.63 -5.67
N ASP A 100 14.33 7.74 -6.96
CA ASP A 100 14.09 9.00 -7.67
C ASP A 100 12.70 9.11 -8.29
N ASP A 101 11.95 8.03 -8.30
CA ASP A 101 10.61 8.03 -8.84
C ASP A 101 9.54 7.66 -7.80
N TRP A 102 8.39 8.31 -7.93
CA TRP A 102 7.19 8.01 -7.14
C TRP A 102 6.07 7.40 -7.98
N TYR A 103 6.25 7.30 -9.30
CA TYR A 103 5.17 6.95 -10.22
C TYR A 103 4.63 5.54 -9.98
N GLU A 104 5.46 4.61 -9.54
CA GLU A 104 5.08 3.22 -9.32
C GLU A 104 4.00 3.02 -8.25
N VAL A 105 3.80 3.99 -7.37
CA VAL A 105 2.81 3.93 -6.29
C VAL A 105 1.43 4.44 -6.74
N TYR A 106 1.39 5.32 -7.74
CA TYR A 106 0.14 5.95 -8.16
C TYR A 106 -0.89 5.02 -8.80
N PRO A 107 -0.54 3.94 -9.53
CA PRO A 107 -1.52 2.94 -9.94
C PRO A 107 -2.32 2.37 -8.75
N ASN A 108 -1.67 2.07 -7.64
CA ASN A 108 -2.32 1.54 -6.45
C ASN A 108 -3.24 2.60 -5.80
N ILE A 109 -2.79 3.86 -5.75
CA ILE A 109 -3.62 4.99 -5.30
C ILE A 109 -4.84 5.16 -6.22
N MET A 110 -4.68 4.98 -7.53
CA MET A 110 -5.77 5.06 -8.50
C MET A 110 -6.82 3.96 -8.28
N HIS A 111 -6.39 2.72 -8.02
CA HIS A 111 -7.31 1.63 -7.68
C HIS A 111 -8.09 1.94 -6.41
N ILE A 112 -7.43 2.50 -5.39
CA ILE A 112 -8.11 2.92 -4.16
C ILE A 112 -9.11 4.06 -4.44
N ASN A 113 -8.74 5.06 -5.24
CA ASN A 113 -9.65 6.14 -5.62
C ASN A 113 -10.86 5.64 -6.39
N LEU A 114 -10.66 4.69 -7.32
CA LEU A 114 -11.74 4.04 -8.05
C LEU A 114 -12.68 3.29 -7.10
N PHE A 115 -12.13 2.58 -6.13
CA PHE A 115 -12.88 1.88 -5.10
C PHE A 115 -13.72 2.86 -4.27
N ILE A 116 -13.08 3.90 -3.71
CA ILE A 116 -13.78 4.91 -2.90
C ILE A 116 -14.92 5.54 -3.71
N ARG A 117 -14.67 5.98 -4.94
CA ARG A 117 -15.67 6.61 -5.81
C ARG A 117 -16.91 5.74 -6.01
N ASN A 118 -16.73 4.42 -6.17
CA ASN A 118 -17.84 3.53 -6.45
C ASN A 118 -18.54 3.03 -5.18
N VAL A 119 -17.82 2.80 -4.09
CA VAL A 119 -18.40 2.33 -2.84
C VAL A 119 -19.04 3.48 -2.05
N ASP A 120 -18.55 4.71 -2.18
CA ASP A 120 -19.12 5.86 -1.46
C ASP A 120 -20.48 6.34 -2.00
N LYS A 121 -20.90 5.88 -3.17
CA LYS A 121 -22.24 6.14 -3.72
C LYS A 121 -23.33 5.47 -2.86
N GLU A 122 -24.58 5.90 -3.06
CA GLU A 122 -25.72 5.13 -2.57
C GLU A 122 -25.80 3.80 -3.32
N ILE A 123 -25.64 2.71 -2.59
CA ILE A 123 -25.69 1.33 -3.09
C ILE A 123 -26.55 0.51 -2.14
N ASP A 124 -27.41 -0.33 -2.69
CA ASP A 124 -28.40 -1.12 -1.95
C ASP A 124 -27.92 -2.55 -1.60
N TYR A 125 -26.83 -3.00 -2.19
CA TYR A 125 -26.27 -4.33 -1.97
C TYR A 125 -25.22 -4.41 -0.83
N LEU A 126 -24.93 -3.29 -0.15
CA LEU A 126 -24.18 -3.23 1.09
C LEU A 126 -24.99 -2.54 2.17
N THR A 127 -24.92 -3.04 3.41
CA THR A 127 -25.42 -2.28 4.57
C THR A 127 -24.52 -1.07 4.83
N GLY A 128 -25.02 -0.06 5.55
CA GLY A 128 -24.22 1.10 5.90
C GLY A 128 -22.94 0.73 6.67
N THR A 129 -23.02 -0.23 7.59
CA THR A 129 -21.89 -0.70 8.40
C THR A 129 -20.87 -1.51 7.59
N GLU A 130 -21.31 -2.28 6.60
CA GLU A 130 -20.42 -2.96 5.64
C GLU A 130 -19.70 -1.96 4.73
N LYS A 131 -20.45 -0.98 4.21
CA LYS A 131 -19.87 0.12 3.42
C LYS A 131 -18.78 0.84 4.21
N SER A 132 -19.07 1.21 5.45
CA SER A 132 -18.10 1.85 6.34
C SER A 132 -16.88 0.98 6.61
N PHE A 133 -17.04 -0.35 6.72
CA PHE A 133 -15.89 -1.26 6.85
C PHE A 133 -14.94 -1.19 5.65
N TYR A 134 -15.46 -1.21 4.44
CA TYR A 134 -14.64 -1.16 3.22
C TYR A 134 -14.03 0.23 2.98
N LEU A 135 -14.77 1.29 3.25
CA LEU A 135 -14.24 2.66 3.15
C LEU A 135 -13.13 2.91 4.19
N GLY A 136 -13.28 2.37 5.40
CA GLY A 136 -12.23 2.41 6.42
C GLY A 136 -10.92 1.80 5.92
N GLN A 137 -10.98 0.65 5.26
CA GLN A 137 -9.81 0.01 4.65
C GLN A 137 -9.20 0.90 3.55
N ALA A 138 -10.02 1.39 2.63
CA ALA A 138 -9.56 2.15 1.48
C ALA A 138 -8.87 3.47 1.88
N TYR A 139 -9.46 4.24 2.77
CA TYR A 139 -8.85 5.48 3.26
C TYR A 139 -7.58 5.22 4.06
N GLY A 140 -7.53 4.16 4.86
CA GLY A 140 -6.34 3.76 5.59
C GLY A 140 -5.17 3.37 4.68
N LEU A 141 -5.44 2.60 3.64
CA LEU A 141 -4.45 2.22 2.63
C LEU A 141 -3.97 3.41 1.79
N ARG A 142 -4.86 4.36 1.46
CA ARG A 142 -4.46 5.58 0.75
C ARG A 142 -3.55 6.45 1.62
N ALA A 143 -3.88 6.62 2.89
CA ALA A 143 -3.02 7.31 3.85
C ALA A 143 -1.65 6.61 4.00
N TYR A 144 -1.61 5.28 3.99
CA TYR A 144 -0.38 4.50 4.04
C TYR A 144 0.54 4.82 2.86
N TYR A 145 0.05 4.76 1.62
CA TYR A 145 0.84 5.08 0.44
C TYR A 145 1.34 6.52 0.44
N TYR A 146 0.47 7.48 0.70
CA TYR A 146 0.86 8.89 0.77
C TYR A 146 1.84 9.19 1.89
N PHE A 147 1.75 8.49 3.03
CA PHE A 147 2.72 8.65 4.11
C PHE A 147 4.11 8.16 3.74
N TYR A 148 4.24 7.09 2.96
CA TYR A 148 5.53 6.67 2.43
C TYR A 148 6.08 7.66 1.40
N LEU A 149 5.24 8.12 0.48
CA LEU A 149 5.61 9.16 -0.49
C LEU A 149 6.08 10.44 0.22
N TYR A 150 5.30 10.90 1.20
CA TYR A 150 5.61 12.10 1.97
C TYR A 150 6.95 12.01 2.72
N ARG A 151 7.21 10.91 3.41
CA ARG A 151 8.46 10.73 4.15
C ARG A 151 9.69 10.67 3.25
N THR A 152 9.51 10.28 2.00
CA THR A 152 10.61 10.14 1.03
C THR A 152 10.79 11.41 0.21
N PHE A 153 9.71 12.01 -0.27
CA PHE A 153 9.74 13.07 -1.27
C PHE A 153 9.20 14.42 -0.78
N GLY A 154 8.66 14.49 0.43
CA GLY A 154 7.98 15.69 0.92
C GLY A 154 6.62 15.88 0.24
N GLY A 155 6.39 17.05 -0.38
CA GLY A 155 5.19 17.30 -1.15
C GLY A 155 5.17 16.48 -2.45
N VAL A 156 4.00 15.92 -2.78
CA VAL A 156 3.78 15.10 -4.00
C VAL A 156 2.44 15.46 -4.63
N PRO A 157 2.19 15.10 -5.90
CA PRO A 157 0.85 15.28 -6.48
C PRO A 157 -0.22 14.54 -5.69
N LEU A 158 -1.27 15.23 -5.28
CA LEU A 158 -2.39 14.62 -4.54
C LEU A 158 -3.50 14.23 -5.51
N GLU A 159 -3.64 12.93 -5.80
CA GLU A 159 -4.68 12.40 -6.68
C GLU A 159 -5.78 11.74 -5.85
N THR A 160 -7.00 12.25 -6.00
CA THR A 160 -8.20 11.75 -5.29
C THR A 160 -9.24 11.18 -6.24
N GLU A 161 -9.11 11.48 -7.55
CA GLU A 161 -10.04 11.04 -8.58
C GLU A 161 -9.40 10.03 -9.51
N PRO A 162 -10.12 8.96 -9.87
CA PRO A 162 -9.64 7.93 -10.79
C PRO A 162 -9.79 8.37 -12.25
N LYS A 163 -9.13 9.44 -12.67
CA LYS A 163 -9.28 10.06 -14.00
C LYS A 163 -9.03 9.12 -15.18
N VAL A 164 -8.18 8.11 -14.98
CA VAL A 164 -7.76 7.19 -16.07
C VAL A 164 -8.88 6.23 -16.52
N THR A 165 -9.99 6.18 -15.79
CA THR A 165 -11.09 5.22 -16.08
C THR A 165 -12.20 5.81 -16.94
N GLU A 166 -12.09 7.05 -17.40
CA GLU A 166 -13.20 7.80 -18.03
C GLU A 166 -13.09 7.91 -19.57
N GLY A 167 -12.54 6.93 -20.25
CA GLY A 167 -12.50 6.91 -21.73
C GLY A 167 -11.26 7.57 -22.33
N SER A 168 -11.37 8.30 -23.46
CA SER A 168 -10.23 8.97 -24.08
C SER A 168 -9.73 10.12 -23.22
N ILE A 169 -8.55 9.95 -22.60
CA ILE A 169 -7.96 10.94 -21.71
C ILE A 169 -6.99 11.81 -22.50
N ASP A 170 -7.17 13.11 -22.40
CA ASP A 170 -6.11 14.05 -22.74
C ASP A 170 -5.01 13.94 -21.67
N ILE A 171 -3.85 13.43 -22.09
CA ILE A 171 -2.70 13.20 -21.19
C ILE A 171 -2.31 14.48 -20.44
N THR A 172 -2.53 15.67 -21.04
CA THR A 172 -2.22 16.95 -20.41
C THR A 172 -3.04 17.20 -19.14
N GLN A 173 -4.22 16.59 -19.01
CA GLN A 173 -5.08 16.69 -17.82
C GLN A 173 -4.58 15.83 -16.64
N LEU A 174 -3.65 14.91 -16.91
CA LEU A 174 -3.02 14.10 -15.87
C LEU A 174 -1.82 14.82 -15.23
N TYR A 175 -1.29 15.85 -15.88
CA TYR A 175 -0.19 16.61 -15.31
C TYR A 175 -0.66 17.44 -14.12
N LYS A 176 -0.11 17.13 -12.96
CA LYS A 176 -0.40 17.83 -11.71
C LYS A 176 0.90 18.24 -11.05
N ALA A 177 0.96 19.49 -10.62
CA ALA A 177 2.06 19.96 -9.82
C ALA A 177 2.13 19.23 -8.47
N ARG A 178 3.31 19.21 -7.88
CA ARG A 178 3.48 18.75 -6.50
C ARG A 178 2.72 19.70 -5.57
N SER A 179 2.06 19.13 -4.57
CA SER A 179 1.56 19.89 -3.43
C SER A 179 2.72 20.24 -2.49
N THR A 180 2.50 21.15 -1.57
CA THR A 180 3.47 21.41 -0.51
C THR A 180 3.58 20.22 0.46
N PRO A 181 4.66 20.09 1.22
CA PRO A 181 4.75 19.09 2.27
C PRO A 181 3.63 19.20 3.30
N GLU A 182 3.24 20.43 3.65
CA GLU A 182 2.17 20.72 4.60
C GLU A 182 0.82 20.23 4.08
N GLU A 183 0.47 20.58 2.82
CA GLU A 183 -0.77 20.11 2.18
C GLU A 183 -0.81 18.59 2.08
N THR A 184 0.33 17.97 1.77
CA THR A 184 0.43 16.51 1.70
C THR A 184 0.22 15.86 3.06
N LEU A 185 0.83 16.41 4.13
CA LEU A 185 0.67 15.88 5.47
C LEU A 185 -0.76 16.05 6.00
N GLU A 186 -1.39 17.19 5.75
CA GLU A 186 -2.80 17.40 6.15
C GLU A 186 -3.73 16.44 5.39
N PHE A 187 -3.52 16.22 4.10
CA PHE A 187 -4.27 15.23 3.34
C PHE A 187 -4.13 13.81 3.94
N ILE A 188 -2.91 13.42 4.35
CA ILE A 188 -2.66 12.14 5.01
C ILE A 188 -3.40 12.05 6.34
N LYS A 189 -3.40 13.12 7.13
CA LYS A 189 -4.14 13.20 8.40
C LYS A 189 -5.66 13.11 8.17
N GLU A 190 -6.18 13.77 7.14
CA GLU A 190 -7.59 13.65 6.78
C GLU A 190 -7.98 12.22 6.43
N ASP A 191 -7.20 11.56 5.59
CA ASP A 191 -7.49 10.19 5.17
C ASP A 191 -7.43 9.19 6.33
N ILE A 192 -6.40 9.29 7.20
CA ILE A 192 -6.32 8.38 8.34
C ILE A 192 -7.44 8.62 9.37
N ASN A 193 -7.88 9.87 9.53
CA ASN A 193 -9.01 10.19 10.39
C ASN A 193 -10.35 9.72 9.79
N LYS A 194 -10.52 9.80 8.46
CA LYS A 194 -11.67 9.20 7.77
C LYS A 194 -11.69 7.69 7.94
N SER A 195 -10.53 7.04 7.79
CA SER A 195 -10.40 5.60 8.02
C SER A 195 -10.87 5.21 9.42
N GLU A 196 -10.39 5.90 10.46
CA GLU A 196 -10.83 5.66 11.85
C GLU A 196 -12.34 5.88 12.02
N ALA A 197 -12.88 6.98 11.47
CA ALA A 197 -14.30 7.32 11.58
C ALA A 197 -15.16 6.22 10.94
N PHE A 198 -14.84 5.79 9.72
CA PHE A 198 -15.57 4.71 9.05
C PHE A 198 -15.47 3.38 9.80
N PHE A 199 -14.30 3.01 10.33
CA PHE A 199 -14.21 1.83 11.19
C PHE A 199 -15.03 1.97 12.48
N ASN A 200 -15.19 3.18 13.01
CA ASN A 200 -16.02 3.40 14.20
C ASN A 200 -17.52 3.24 13.90
N GLU A 201 -17.96 3.57 12.70
CA GLU A 201 -19.33 3.33 12.22
C GLU A 201 -19.58 1.87 11.86
N SER A 202 -18.54 1.11 11.57
CA SER A 202 -18.65 -0.30 11.20
C SER A 202 -18.81 -1.22 12.40
N ASP A 203 -19.65 -2.25 12.24
CA ASP A 203 -19.80 -3.34 13.21
C ASP A 203 -18.55 -4.25 13.25
N LYS A 204 -17.71 -4.19 12.21
CA LYS A 204 -16.55 -5.03 12.06
C LYS A 204 -15.28 -4.19 12.11
N LYS A 205 -14.33 -4.57 12.94
CA LYS A 205 -13.04 -3.87 13.10
C LYS A 205 -11.90 -4.55 12.35
N MET A 206 -12.00 -5.84 12.11
CA MET A 206 -10.99 -6.66 11.46
C MET A 206 -11.61 -7.91 10.84
N SER A 207 -11.15 -8.32 9.65
CA SER A 207 -11.46 -9.65 9.09
C SER A 207 -10.40 -10.66 9.53
N ASN A 208 -9.15 -10.30 9.32
CA ASN A 208 -7.96 -11.08 9.64
C ASN A 208 -6.74 -10.15 9.71
N GLN A 209 -5.57 -10.68 10.03
CA GLN A 209 -4.33 -9.90 10.15
C GLN A 209 -3.66 -9.55 8.80
N TYR A 210 -4.18 -10.03 7.70
CA TYR A 210 -3.65 -9.81 6.34
C TYR A 210 -4.43 -8.79 5.53
N GLU A 211 -5.57 -8.34 6.08
CA GLU A 211 -6.37 -7.27 5.53
C GLU A 211 -6.23 -6.02 6.41
N TRP A 212 -6.31 -4.86 5.78
CA TRP A 212 -6.27 -3.60 6.51
C TRP A 212 -7.43 -3.54 7.52
N SER A 213 -7.13 -3.11 8.72
CA SER A 213 -8.07 -3.14 9.85
C SER A 213 -8.09 -1.81 10.60
N TYR A 214 -9.05 -1.65 11.49
CA TYR A 214 -9.06 -0.57 12.48
C TYR A 214 -7.73 -0.48 13.24
N HIS A 215 -7.18 -1.62 13.62
CA HIS A 215 -5.93 -1.67 14.39
C HIS A 215 -4.72 -1.23 13.56
N ALA A 216 -4.68 -1.59 12.27
CA ALA A 216 -3.67 -1.08 11.34
C ALA A 216 -3.79 0.43 11.15
N THR A 217 -5.04 0.94 11.09
CA THR A 217 -5.35 2.38 11.03
C THR A 217 -4.84 3.10 12.26
N GLU A 218 -5.11 2.60 13.48
CA GLU A 218 -4.65 3.21 14.72
C GLU A 218 -3.11 3.21 14.82
N LEU A 219 -2.45 2.12 14.42
CA LEU A 219 -1.00 2.06 14.40
C LEU A 219 -0.39 3.06 13.40
N LEU A 220 -0.95 3.14 12.19
CA LEU A 220 -0.51 4.12 11.19
C LEU A 220 -0.80 5.55 11.66
N LYS A 221 -1.97 5.80 12.23
CA LYS A 221 -2.34 7.10 12.80
C LYS A 221 -1.33 7.55 13.85
N ALA A 222 -0.96 6.68 14.76
CA ALA A 222 0.07 6.99 15.75
C ALA A 222 1.40 7.38 15.08
N LYS A 223 1.85 6.63 14.07
CA LYS A 223 3.08 6.93 13.31
C LYS A 223 3.00 8.29 12.62
N ILE A 224 1.90 8.60 11.94
CA ILE A 224 1.70 9.88 11.25
C ILE A 224 1.76 11.04 12.24
N TYR A 225 1.04 10.95 13.34
CA TYR A 225 0.98 12.02 14.32
C TYR A 225 2.26 12.18 15.15
N MET A 226 2.99 11.09 15.44
CA MET A 226 4.34 11.19 16.01
C MET A 226 5.32 11.87 15.04
N TRP A 227 5.22 11.55 13.76
CA TRP A 227 6.04 12.19 12.73
C TRP A 227 5.72 13.68 12.64
N SER A 228 4.46 14.04 12.53
CA SER A 228 4.01 15.43 12.49
C SER A 228 4.47 16.27 13.69
N ALA A 229 4.48 15.66 14.86
CA ALA A 229 4.91 16.36 16.09
C ALA A 229 6.42 16.63 16.16
N LYS A 230 7.23 15.88 15.41
CA LYS A 230 8.71 15.91 15.51
C LYS A 230 9.43 16.48 14.30
N VAL A 231 8.78 16.45 13.14
CA VAL A 231 9.39 16.86 11.88
C VAL A 231 8.88 18.23 11.50
N THR A 232 9.77 19.18 11.40
CA THR A 232 9.49 20.47 10.77
C THR A 232 9.39 20.21 9.27
N THR A 233 8.21 20.41 8.68
CA THR A 233 7.99 20.33 7.26
C THR A 233 8.19 21.70 6.63
N GLY A 234 8.84 21.76 5.51
CA GLY A 234 9.11 22.99 4.79
C GLY A 234 10.59 23.38 4.90
N LEU A 235 11.38 22.89 3.95
CA LEU A 235 12.64 23.54 3.60
C LEU A 235 12.27 24.75 2.73
N PRO A 236 12.89 25.93 3.00
CA PRO A 236 12.79 27.05 2.05
C PRO A 236 13.25 26.57 0.67
N ASP A 237 12.50 26.90 -0.36
CA ASP A 237 12.78 26.50 -1.76
C ASP A 237 14.18 26.89 -2.27
N ASP A 238 14.88 27.75 -1.56
CA ASP A 238 16.08 28.42 -2.02
C ASP A 238 17.39 27.74 -1.56
N ASP A 239 17.32 26.67 -0.77
CA ASP A 239 18.52 26.15 -0.09
C ASP A 239 18.78 24.68 -0.38
N ILE A 240 19.00 24.36 -1.66
CA ILE A 240 19.38 23.01 -2.12
C ILE A 240 20.84 22.66 -1.75
N ALA A 241 21.60 23.59 -1.23
CA ALA A 241 23.06 23.45 -1.05
C ALA A 241 23.53 23.49 0.42
N GLY A 242 22.65 23.60 1.39
CA GLY A 242 23.03 23.71 2.82
C GLY A 242 22.91 22.41 3.59
N ASP A 243 23.66 22.29 4.67
CA ASP A 243 23.56 21.21 5.67
C ASP A 243 22.22 21.30 6.44
N HIS A 244 21.12 21.01 5.76
CA HIS A 244 19.78 21.00 6.37
C HIS A 244 19.59 19.73 7.18
N ILE A 245 20.09 19.75 8.38
CA ILE A 245 19.63 18.86 9.44
C ILE A 245 18.21 19.32 9.78
N ALA A 246 17.21 18.46 9.56
CA ALA A 246 15.87 18.69 10.08
C ALA A 246 16.00 19.05 11.56
N THR A 247 15.70 20.29 11.91
CA THR A 247 15.81 20.74 13.30
C THR A 247 14.75 20.00 14.09
N LEU A 248 15.17 18.99 14.84
CA LEU A 248 14.31 18.32 15.80
C LEU A 248 13.96 19.38 16.87
N THR A 249 12.82 19.96 16.77
CA THR A 249 12.25 20.79 17.83
C THR A 249 12.06 19.94 19.08
N ALA A 250 12.45 20.47 20.22
CA ALA A 250 12.14 19.83 21.51
C ALA A 250 10.62 19.61 21.58
N VAL A 251 10.22 18.35 21.76
CA VAL A 251 8.81 17.98 21.70
C VAL A 251 8.14 18.41 23.00
N ASP A 252 7.19 19.33 22.91
CA ASP A 252 6.28 19.63 24.01
C ASP A 252 5.43 18.38 24.32
N PRO A 253 5.46 17.83 25.54
CA PRO A 253 4.64 16.70 25.92
C PRO A 253 3.13 16.97 25.82
N ASN A 254 2.71 18.22 25.77
CA ASN A 254 1.32 18.65 25.56
C ASN A 254 0.99 18.93 24.08
N ASN A 255 1.91 18.64 23.16
CA ASN A 255 1.65 18.77 21.73
C ASN A 255 0.43 17.94 21.34
N SER A 256 -0.53 18.56 20.65
CA SER A 256 -1.81 17.93 20.26
C SER A 256 -1.62 16.68 19.41
N ASP A 257 -0.63 16.67 18.53
CA ASP A 257 -0.33 15.54 17.67
C ASP A 257 0.24 14.37 18.49
N LEU A 258 1.11 14.62 19.49
CA LEU A 258 1.56 13.56 20.38
C LEU A 258 0.44 13.00 21.26
N LEU A 259 -0.48 13.84 21.72
CA LEU A 259 -1.64 13.37 22.48
C LEU A 259 -2.55 12.51 21.59
N THR A 260 -2.72 12.87 20.33
CA THR A 260 -3.47 12.08 19.34
C THR A 260 -2.78 10.73 19.08
N ALA A 261 -1.46 10.73 18.87
CA ALA A 261 -0.69 9.50 18.71
C ALA A 261 -0.79 8.58 19.94
N LYS A 262 -0.65 9.17 21.13
CA LYS A 262 -0.82 8.42 22.39
C LYS A 262 -2.20 7.79 22.52
N LYS A 263 -3.27 8.52 22.17
CA LYS A 263 -4.64 7.99 22.18
C LYS A 263 -4.78 6.80 21.23
N ALA A 264 -4.27 6.91 20.00
CA ALA A 264 -4.29 5.82 19.03
C ALA A 264 -3.56 4.57 19.54
N LEU A 265 -2.38 4.74 20.15
CA LEU A 265 -1.65 3.62 20.76
C LEU A 265 -2.41 3.01 21.94
N LEU A 266 -3.05 3.81 22.79
CA LEU A 266 -3.86 3.30 23.90
C LEU A 266 -5.06 2.50 23.41
N ASN A 267 -5.64 2.86 22.25
CA ASN A 267 -6.69 2.06 21.62
C ASN A 267 -6.21 0.66 21.24
N LEU A 268 -4.92 0.51 20.89
CA LEU A 268 -4.32 -0.80 20.58
C LEU A 268 -4.01 -1.62 21.83
N VAL A 269 -3.46 -1.00 22.88
CA VAL A 269 -3.07 -1.68 24.13
C VAL A 269 -4.27 -2.35 24.80
N ASN A 270 -5.45 -1.80 24.69
CA ASN A 270 -6.65 -2.32 25.30
C ASN A 270 -7.40 -3.35 24.44
N GLN A 271 -6.78 -3.81 23.34
CA GLN A 271 -7.36 -4.78 22.40
C GLN A 271 -6.82 -6.20 22.66
N GLN A 272 -7.08 -7.07 21.72
CA GLN A 272 -6.75 -8.49 21.75
C GLN A 272 -5.25 -8.81 21.52
N PHE A 273 -4.39 -7.79 21.43
CA PHE A 273 -2.96 -7.99 21.16
C PHE A 273 -2.20 -8.23 22.45
N GLU A 274 -1.30 -9.21 22.41
CA GLU A 274 -0.48 -9.64 23.55
C GLU A 274 0.92 -9.98 23.03
N LEU A 275 1.95 -9.63 23.79
CA LEU A 275 3.31 -10.07 23.48
C LEU A 275 3.41 -11.59 23.71
N LEU A 276 4.11 -12.29 22.81
CA LEU A 276 4.39 -13.71 22.98
C LEU A 276 5.37 -13.91 24.13
N PRO A 277 5.19 -14.97 24.93
CA PRO A 277 6.12 -15.28 26.02
C PRO A 277 7.55 -15.53 25.57
N ASN A 278 7.73 -16.06 24.35
CA ASN A 278 9.02 -16.37 23.77
C ASN A 278 9.14 -15.66 22.40
N PHE A 279 10.12 -14.78 22.27
CA PHE A 279 10.37 -14.02 21.05
C PHE A 279 10.62 -14.91 19.82
N ALA A 280 11.27 -16.08 20.01
CA ALA A 280 11.54 -17.00 18.90
C ALA A 280 10.26 -17.52 18.22
N ASP A 281 9.15 -17.60 18.95
CA ASP A 281 7.87 -18.09 18.42
C ASP A 281 7.26 -17.18 17.36
N LEU A 282 7.64 -15.88 17.34
CA LEU A 282 7.24 -14.95 16.26
C LEU A 282 7.69 -15.42 14.88
N TRP A 283 8.83 -16.09 14.84
CA TRP A 283 9.53 -16.43 13.59
C TRP A 283 9.29 -17.87 13.13
N THR A 284 8.41 -18.59 13.82
CA THR A 284 8.02 -19.96 13.45
C THR A 284 6.83 -19.98 12.48
N PRO A 285 6.64 -21.06 11.71
CA PRO A 285 5.43 -21.25 10.89
C PRO A 285 4.14 -21.22 11.71
N GLU A 286 4.19 -21.78 12.90
CA GLU A 286 3.08 -21.84 13.85
C GLU A 286 2.80 -20.46 14.44
N GLY A 287 3.82 -19.60 14.53
CA GLY A 287 3.73 -18.22 15.00
C GLY A 287 3.01 -17.27 14.06
N LYS A 288 2.74 -17.68 12.82
CA LYS A 288 1.89 -16.91 11.92
C LYS A 288 0.50 -16.73 12.53
N LYS A 289 -0.09 -15.55 12.43
CA LYS A 289 -1.39 -15.22 13.05
C LYS A 289 -1.38 -15.18 14.58
N ASN A 290 -0.21 -15.03 15.19
CA ASN A 290 -0.15 -14.85 16.64
C ASN A 290 -0.74 -13.48 17.06
N LYS A 291 -0.98 -13.31 18.35
CA LYS A 291 -1.61 -12.11 18.91
C LYS A 291 -0.71 -10.87 18.94
N GLU A 292 0.57 -10.99 18.67
CA GLU A 292 1.49 -9.86 18.62
C GLU A 292 1.43 -9.11 17.26
N ILE A 293 0.94 -9.79 16.20
CA ILE A 293 0.86 -9.24 14.86
C ILE A 293 -0.42 -8.43 14.68
N ILE A 294 -0.28 -7.13 14.45
CA ILE A 294 -1.40 -6.23 14.15
C ILE A 294 -1.77 -6.30 12.67
N PHE A 295 -0.77 -6.27 11.79
CA PHE A 295 -0.92 -6.35 10.35
C PHE A 295 0.31 -6.97 9.71
N ALA A 296 0.12 -7.86 8.75
CA ALA A 296 1.19 -8.51 8.02
C ALA A 296 0.82 -8.73 6.55
N LEU A 297 1.80 -8.66 5.67
CA LEU A 297 1.63 -9.07 4.28
C LEU A 297 1.72 -10.60 4.20
N CYS A 298 0.69 -11.22 3.64
CA CYS A 298 0.63 -12.68 3.52
C CYS A 298 1.19 -13.13 2.16
N PHE A 299 2.17 -14.01 2.21
CA PHE A 299 2.72 -14.68 1.03
C PHE A 299 2.39 -16.16 1.08
N ASN A 300 1.91 -16.68 -0.04
CA ASN A 300 1.62 -18.10 -0.22
C ASN A 300 2.53 -18.63 -1.36
N LYS A 301 3.25 -19.71 -1.11
CA LYS A 301 4.19 -20.27 -2.09
C LYS A 301 3.54 -20.64 -3.43
N ASN A 302 2.23 -20.84 -3.45
CA ASN A 302 1.49 -21.20 -4.65
C ASN A 302 1.02 -19.97 -5.46
N GLU A 303 1.09 -18.76 -4.87
CA GLU A 303 0.67 -17.51 -5.48
C GLU A 303 1.87 -16.61 -5.79
N LEU A 304 2.57 -16.20 -4.74
CA LEU A 304 3.70 -15.30 -4.82
C LEU A 304 4.72 -15.64 -3.74
N THR A 305 5.98 -15.81 -4.13
CA THR A 305 7.09 -16.01 -3.20
C THR A 305 7.75 -14.70 -2.83
N ASN A 306 8.07 -14.55 -1.53
CA ASN A 306 8.80 -13.38 -1.06
C ASN A 306 10.30 -13.58 -1.24
N TRP A 307 10.94 -12.72 -2.03
CA TRP A 307 12.38 -12.67 -2.23
C TRP A 307 13.12 -11.74 -1.26
N GLY A 308 12.38 -11.08 -0.34
CA GLY A 308 12.94 -10.07 0.57
C GLY A 308 14.08 -10.58 1.44
N ALA A 309 14.07 -11.86 1.81
CA ALA A 309 15.14 -12.45 2.60
C ALA A 309 16.50 -12.40 1.89
N ASN A 310 16.54 -12.48 0.56
CA ASN A 310 17.77 -12.38 -0.22
C ASN A 310 18.44 -11.01 -0.16
N TRP A 311 17.71 -9.99 0.29
CA TRP A 311 18.23 -8.63 0.42
C TRP A 311 18.96 -8.41 1.73
N PHE A 312 18.61 -9.17 2.77
CA PHE A 312 19.18 -9.06 4.11
C PHE A 312 20.36 -9.99 4.34
N TYR A 313 20.49 -11.04 3.51
CA TYR A 313 21.49 -12.08 3.72
C TYR A 313 22.37 -12.24 2.48
N ASN A 314 23.68 -12.13 2.68
CA ASN A 314 24.64 -12.48 1.64
C ASN A 314 24.72 -14.02 1.53
N VAL A 315 24.06 -14.57 0.51
CA VAL A 315 24.00 -16.03 0.26
C VAL A 315 25.40 -16.62 0.13
N ALA A 316 26.37 -15.88 -0.43
CA ALA A 316 27.73 -16.36 -0.59
C ALA A 316 28.47 -16.55 0.74
N LEU A 317 28.15 -15.75 1.76
CA LEU A 317 28.71 -15.92 3.10
C LEU A 317 28.11 -17.16 3.81
N PHE A 318 26.84 -17.45 3.57
CA PHE A 318 26.17 -18.61 4.17
C PHE A 318 26.60 -19.94 3.56
N THR A 319 26.94 -19.99 2.26
CA THR A 319 27.45 -21.21 1.62
C THR A 319 28.80 -21.67 2.15
N ASN A 320 29.55 -20.77 2.80
CA ASN A 320 30.85 -21.05 3.42
C ASN A 320 30.81 -21.08 4.95
N ALA A 321 29.64 -20.81 5.55
CA ALA A 321 29.48 -20.84 7.01
C ALA A 321 29.51 -22.29 7.48
N THR A 322 30.28 -22.55 8.51
CA THR A 322 30.18 -23.78 9.31
C THR A 322 29.12 -23.59 10.39
N ASP A 323 28.34 -24.62 10.68
CA ASP A 323 27.46 -24.62 11.82
C ASP A 323 28.26 -24.50 13.16
N LEU A 324 27.55 -24.36 14.28
CA LEU A 324 28.19 -24.25 15.60
C LEU A 324 29.00 -25.52 15.96
N ASP A 325 28.75 -26.65 15.31
CA ASP A 325 29.45 -27.92 15.49
C ASP A 325 30.64 -28.10 14.53
N GLY A 326 30.91 -27.11 13.67
CA GLY A 326 32.02 -27.09 12.73
C GLY A 326 31.82 -27.88 11.43
N ASN A 327 30.59 -28.30 11.15
CA ASN A 327 30.26 -29.00 9.91
C ASN A 327 30.09 -27.97 8.77
N LYS A 328 30.73 -28.26 7.63
CA LYS A 328 30.59 -27.46 6.41
C LYS A 328 29.23 -27.66 5.71
N ASP A 329 28.50 -28.67 6.11
CA ASP A 329 27.13 -28.96 5.66
C ASP A 329 26.09 -28.26 6.53
N GLY A 330 26.37 -27.03 6.96
CA GLY A 330 25.39 -26.17 7.60
C GLY A 330 24.05 -26.17 6.85
N PRO A 331 22.95 -25.87 7.48
CA PRO A 331 21.63 -25.94 6.84
C PRO A 331 21.70 -25.16 5.53
N ASP A 332 21.35 -25.84 4.43
CA ASP A 332 21.32 -25.25 3.09
C ASP A 332 20.60 -23.87 3.19
N PRO A 333 21.30 -22.75 2.96
CA PRO A 333 20.72 -21.42 3.09
C PRO A 333 19.49 -21.25 2.22
N LEU A 334 19.47 -21.92 1.06
CA LEU A 334 18.28 -21.98 0.20
C LEU A 334 17.14 -22.75 0.87
N LYS A 335 17.40 -23.78 1.67
CA LYS A 335 16.37 -24.47 2.44
C LYS A 335 15.88 -23.66 3.64
N LEU A 336 16.75 -22.90 4.29
CA LEU A 336 16.34 -21.92 5.32
C LEU A 336 15.49 -20.80 4.72
N LEU A 337 15.87 -20.29 3.55
CA LEU A 337 15.13 -19.25 2.83
C LEU A 337 13.85 -19.79 2.19
N THR A 338 13.81 -21.08 1.78
CA THR A 338 12.63 -21.70 1.16
C THR A 338 11.74 -22.46 2.14
N ALA A 339 12.30 -22.92 3.27
CA ALA A 339 11.56 -23.61 4.33
C ALA A 339 11.14 -22.67 5.47
N GLY A 340 11.75 -21.50 5.55
CA GLY A 340 11.28 -20.44 6.44
C GLY A 340 9.92 -19.94 5.93
N PRO A 341 8.87 -20.12 6.69
CA PRO A 341 7.62 -19.49 6.34
C PRO A 341 7.75 -18.02 6.68
N LEU A 342 7.78 -17.21 5.68
CA LEU A 342 7.37 -15.81 5.81
C LEU A 342 5.94 -15.70 5.38
#